data_d6bba060b8b83df925d7cf5b61c9badd
#
_entry.id   d6bba060b8b83df925d7cf5b61c9badd
#
_cell.length_a   1.000
_cell.length_b   1.000
_cell.length_c   1.000
_cell.angle_alpha   90.00
_cell.angle_beta   90.00
_cell.angle_gamma   90.00
#
_symmetry.space_group_name_H-M   'P 1'
#
loop_
_entity.id
_entity.type
_entity.pdbx_description
1 polymer ?
#
loop_
_entity_poly.entity_id
_entity_poly.type
_entity_poly.pdbx_seq_one_letter_code
_entity_poly.pdbx_strand_id
1 'polypeptide(L)'
;MTQYTTYGPVHGPPTGDITRRSFMRRMLGVGVGILSLEFLAGTIAFLWPNLTEGLGAEITLGTPEDVNAAEPAWASGIPYIYNQANLFFVNVAAGKARVEAEGPPAQPIPDPGDEVLALYRKCPHLGCQVPQLCEQSQWFECLCHGSRYTILGEHRAGPAERGMDRFPVAVTDGVYVVNTAEIESGPPTGTVTFDSRQNDDIPHCS
;
A
#
# COMPACT_ATOMS: atom_id res chain seq x y z
N MET A 1 1.17 -101.36 -15.18
CA MET A 1 0.83 -100.40 -14.17
C MET A 1 1.50 -99.06 -14.58
N THR A 2 0.80 -98.17 -15.18
CA THR A 2 1.33 -96.94 -15.72
C THR A 2 1.05 -95.83 -14.68
N GLN A 3 2.13 -95.24 -14.10
CA GLN A 3 2.01 -94.13 -13.17
C GLN A 3 1.82 -92.87 -13.94
N TYR A 4 0.74 -92.17 -13.77
CA TYR A 4 0.50 -90.85 -14.24
C TYR A 4 1.12 -89.82 -13.28
N THR A 5 2.14 -89.13 -13.70
CA THR A 5 2.68 -87.99 -12.95
C THR A 5 1.77 -86.77 -13.13
N THR A 6 1.07 -86.40 -12.11
CA THR A 6 0.27 -85.14 -12.07
C THR A 6 1.21 -83.94 -11.94
N TYR A 7 1.33 -83.18 -13.02
CA TYR A 7 1.96 -81.83 -12.96
C TYR A 7 1.03 -80.89 -12.21
N GLY A 8 1.48 -80.42 -11.07
CA GLY A 8 0.80 -79.35 -10.36
C GLY A 8 0.87 -78.04 -11.12
N PRO A 9 -0.05 -77.06 -10.90
CA PRO A 9 -0.07 -75.80 -11.59
C PRO A 9 1.21 -74.99 -11.27
N VAL A 10 1.95 -74.62 -12.29
CA VAL A 10 3.11 -73.72 -12.21
C VAL A 10 2.58 -72.32 -11.88
N HIS A 11 2.63 -71.94 -10.62
CA HIS A 11 2.39 -70.55 -10.22
C HIS A 11 3.64 -69.72 -10.66
N GLY A 12 3.59 -69.19 -11.86
CA GLY A 12 4.52 -68.14 -12.27
C GLY A 12 4.30 -66.91 -11.37
N PRO A 13 5.33 -66.06 -11.14
CA PRO A 13 5.16 -64.80 -10.42
C PRO A 13 4.02 -64.00 -11.05
N PRO A 14 3.17 -63.32 -10.20
CA PRO A 14 2.07 -62.52 -10.75
C PRO A 14 2.67 -61.43 -11.65
N THR A 15 2.68 -61.69 -12.94
CA THR A 15 2.85 -60.61 -13.94
C THR A 15 1.65 -59.73 -13.79
N GLY A 16 1.86 -58.53 -13.17
CA GLY A 16 0.82 -57.55 -13.00
C GLY A 16 0.35 -57.07 -14.35
N ASP A 17 -0.47 -57.83 -15.02
CA ASP A 17 -1.12 -57.46 -16.28
C ASP A 17 -1.91 -56.18 -16.10
N ILE A 18 -1.36 -55.10 -16.61
CA ILE A 18 -2.05 -53.81 -16.59
C ILE A 18 -3.23 -53.91 -17.54
N THR A 19 -4.39 -54.15 -17.02
CA THR A 19 -5.63 -54.17 -17.81
C THR A 19 -5.90 -52.75 -18.32
N ARG A 20 -6.53 -52.62 -19.51
CA ARG A 20 -6.88 -51.31 -20.09
C ARG A 20 -7.62 -50.41 -19.08
N ARG A 21 -8.48 -51.00 -18.26
CA ARG A 21 -9.24 -50.31 -17.21
C ARG A 21 -8.32 -49.81 -16.08
N SER A 22 -7.35 -50.61 -15.63
CA SER A 22 -6.41 -50.19 -14.58
C SER A 22 -5.43 -49.10 -15.11
N PHE A 23 -5.01 -49.21 -16.36
CA PHE A 23 -4.21 -48.21 -17.04
C PHE A 23 -4.93 -46.85 -17.09
N MET A 24 -6.17 -46.84 -17.61
CA MET A 24 -6.96 -45.61 -17.73
C MET A 24 -7.22 -44.97 -16.37
N ARG A 25 -7.51 -45.75 -15.33
CA ARG A 25 -7.68 -45.22 -13.95
C ARG A 25 -6.40 -44.61 -13.41
N ARG A 26 -5.25 -45.24 -13.64
CA ARG A 26 -3.95 -44.69 -13.19
C ARG A 26 -3.61 -43.41 -13.93
N MET A 27 -3.77 -43.39 -15.25
CA MET A 27 -3.52 -42.19 -16.05
C MET A 27 -4.44 -41.03 -15.67
N LEU A 28 -5.74 -41.32 -15.44
CA LEU A 28 -6.68 -40.30 -14.96
C LEU A 28 -6.26 -39.78 -13.57
N GLY A 29 -5.89 -40.69 -12.66
CA GLY A 29 -5.45 -40.31 -11.30
C GLY A 29 -4.19 -39.44 -11.31
N VAL A 30 -3.19 -39.80 -12.15
CA VAL A 30 -1.97 -38.99 -12.32
C VAL A 30 -2.31 -37.62 -12.94
N GLY A 31 -3.14 -37.59 -14.00
CA GLY A 31 -3.53 -36.32 -14.63
C GLY A 31 -4.29 -35.39 -13.66
N VAL A 32 -5.26 -35.90 -12.93
CA VAL A 32 -5.98 -35.11 -11.91
C VAL A 32 -5.03 -34.68 -10.80
N GLY A 33 -4.09 -35.57 -10.39
CA GLY A 33 -3.10 -35.23 -9.35
C GLY A 33 -2.19 -34.07 -9.77
N ILE A 34 -1.66 -34.11 -11.01
CA ILE A 34 -0.81 -33.03 -11.55
C ILE A 34 -1.59 -31.70 -11.61
N LEU A 35 -2.78 -31.71 -12.21
CA LEU A 35 -3.61 -30.50 -12.30
C LEU A 35 -3.99 -29.94 -10.94
N SER A 36 -4.28 -30.80 -9.97
CA SER A 36 -4.57 -30.35 -8.61
C SER A 36 -3.35 -29.73 -7.92
N LEU A 37 -2.17 -30.30 -8.15
CA LEU A 37 -0.92 -29.77 -7.61
C LEU A 37 -0.57 -28.41 -8.22
N GLU A 38 -0.69 -28.27 -9.54
CA GLU A 38 -0.46 -27.02 -10.25
C GLU A 38 -1.47 -25.92 -9.78
N PHE A 39 -2.74 -26.26 -9.68
CA PHE A 39 -3.76 -25.36 -9.18
C PHE A 39 -3.47 -24.93 -7.73
N LEU A 40 -3.12 -25.88 -6.86
CA LEU A 40 -2.76 -25.57 -5.47
C LEU A 40 -1.52 -24.69 -5.37
N ALA A 41 -0.48 -25.02 -6.09
CA ALA A 41 0.76 -24.22 -6.14
C ALA A 41 0.52 -22.81 -6.67
N GLY A 42 -0.25 -22.69 -7.76
CA GLY A 42 -0.63 -21.39 -8.33
C GLY A 42 -1.50 -20.57 -7.37
N THR A 43 -2.43 -21.21 -6.67
CA THR A 43 -3.28 -20.56 -5.66
C THR A 43 -2.44 -20.06 -4.48
N ILE A 44 -1.53 -20.89 -3.98
CA ILE A 44 -0.63 -20.48 -2.88
C ILE A 44 0.26 -19.32 -3.33
N ALA A 45 0.86 -19.38 -4.52
CA ALA A 45 1.71 -18.33 -5.05
C ALA A 45 0.92 -17.02 -5.25
N PHE A 46 -0.33 -17.10 -5.72
CA PHE A 46 -1.19 -15.92 -5.90
C PHE A 46 -1.65 -15.32 -4.57
N LEU A 47 -1.99 -16.16 -3.59
CA LEU A 47 -2.44 -15.71 -2.27
C LEU A 47 -1.27 -15.35 -1.33
N TRP A 48 -0.03 -15.68 -1.70
CA TRP A 48 1.13 -15.34 -0.90
C TRP A 48 1.36 -13.83 -0.95
N PRO A 49 1.19 -13.12 0.17
CA PRO A 49 1.36 -11.68 0.16
C PRO A 49 2.80 -11.32 -0.20
N ASN A 50 2.97 -10.54 -1.25
CA ASN A 50 4.27 -10.01 -1.63
C ASN A 50 4.53 -8.74 -0.78
N LEU A 51 4.99 -8.95 0.46
CA LEU A 51 5.18 -7.89 1.45
C LEU A 51 6.51 -7.12 1.29
N THR A 52 7.22 -7.30 0.20
CA THR A 52 8.55 -6.71 0.02
C THR A 52 8.53 -5.22 -0.32
N GLU A 53 7.41 -4.70 -0.83
CA GLU A 53 7.24 -3.28 -1.15
C GLU A 53 5.76 -2.89 -0.98
N GLY A 54 5.41 -2.21 0.10
CA GLY A 54 4.02 -1.77 0.30
C GLY A 54 3.66 -1.59 1.77
N LEU A 55 2.36 -1.59 2.06
CA LEU A 55 1.86 -1.51 3.43
C LEU A 55 2.32 -2.72 4.25
N GLY A 56 2.84 -2.45 5.46
CA GLY A 56 3.32 -3.47 6.38
C GLY A 56 4.83 -3.71 6.35
N ALA A 57 5.61 -2.83 5.72
CA ALA A 57 7.07 -2.90 5.66
C ALA A 57 7.73 -1.55 5.93
N GLU A 58 9.02 -1.57 6.24
CA GLU A 58 9.86 -0.39 6.18
C GLU A 58 10.25 -0.11 4.72
N ILE A 59 10.02 1.13 4.28
CA ILE A 59 10.28 1.56 2.92
C ILE A 59 11.37 2.63 2.96
N THR A 60 12.46 2.39 2.24
CA THR A 60 13.52 3.38 2.05
C THR A 60 13.18 4.26 0.86
N LEU A 61 12.93 5.55 1.09
CA LEU A 61 12.69 6.54 0.04
C LEU A 61 13.98 7.15 -0.50
N GLY A 62 15.10 6.93 0.18
CA GLY A 62 16.39 7.50 -0.18
C GLY A 62 16.70 8.83 0.49
N THR A 63 17.69 9.52 -0.04
CA THR A 63 18.10 10.87 0.40
C THR A 63 17.14 11.94 -0.15
N PRO A 64 17.21 13.21 0.34
CA PRO A 64 16.47 14.31 -0.27
C PRO A 64 16.72 14.46 -1.78
N GLU A 65 17.94 14.19 -2.23
CA GLU A 65 18.32 14.21 -3.64
C GLU A 65 17.61 13.09 -4.44
N ASP A 66 17.52 11.90 -3.86
CA ASP A 66 16.82 10.77 -4.50
C ASP A 66 15.32 11.06 -4.65
N VAL A 67 14.69 11.61 -3.61
CA VAL A 67 13.28 12.01 -3.64
C VAL A 67 13.05 13.12 -4.68
N ASN A 68 13.94 14.12 -4.74
CA ASN A 68 13.88 15.17 -5.75
C ASN A 68 14.13 14.65 -7.18
N ALA A 69 14.94 13.62 -7.33
CA ALA A 69 15.14 12.98 -8.64
C ALA A 69 13.89 12.22 -9.11
N ALA A 70 13.15 11.61 -8.16
CA ALA A 70 11.91 10.91 -8.43
C ALA A 70 10.72 11.88 -8.68
N GLU A 71 10.63 12.96 -7.90
CA GLU A 71 9.61 14.00 -8.01
C GLU A 71 10.23 15.39 -7.80
N PRO A 72 10.66 16.04 -8.89
CA PRO A 72 11.32 17.37 -8.80
C PRO A 72 10.47 18.45 -8.12
N ALA A 73 9.15 18.33 -8.18
CA ALA A 73 8.21 19.26 -7.57
C ALA A 73 8.17 19.16 -6.03
N TRP A 74 8.72 18.09 -5.44
CA TRP A 74 8.77 17.90 -3.98
C TRP A 74 9.60 18.98 -3.27
N ALA A 75 10.70 19.42 -3.88
CA ALA A 75 11.51 20.52 -3.36
C ALA A 75 10.76 21.86 -3.33
N SER A 76 9.75 22.04 -4.18
CA SER A 76 8.87 23.22 -4.21
C SER A 76 7.62 23.07 -3.36
N GLY A 77 7.52 22.02 -2.54
CA GLY A 77 6.42 21.79 -1.60
C GLY A 77 5.22 21.05 -2.18
N ILE A 78 5.33 20.47 -3.36
CA ILE A 78 4.30 19.55 -3.87
C ILE A 78 4.56 18.15 -3.29
N PRO A 79 3.57 17.52 -2.62
CA PRO A 79 3.75 16.20 -2.04
C PRO A 79 4.08 15.14 -3.08
N TYR A 80 5.12 14.34 -2.82
CA TYR A 80 5.44 13.18 -3.64
C TYR A 80 4.45 12.05 -3.38
N ILE A 81 3.84 11.52 -4.45
CA ILE A 81 2.94 10.36 -4.35
C ILE A 81 3.74 9.07 -4.49
N TYR A 82 3.91 8.36 -3.39
CA TYR A 82 4.48 7.02 -3.43
C TYR A 82 3.36 5.97 -3.52
N ASN A 83 3.09 5.50 -4.73
CA ASN A 83 1.92 4.67 -5.03
C ASN A 83 2.00 3.27 -4.41
N GLN A 84 3.19 2.67 -4.27
CA GLN A 84 3.37 1.32 -3.73
C GLN A 84 2.88 1.20 -2.29
N ALA A 85 3.07 2.26 -1.49
CA ALA A 85 2.58 2.31 -0.11
C ALA A 85 1.36 3.20 0.07
N ASN A 86 0.81 3.75 -1.01
CA ASN A 86 -0.34 4.62 -0.97
C ASN A 86 -0.18 5.78 0.02
N LEU A 87 0.94 6.49 -0.07
CA LEU A 87 1.26 7.63 0.80
C LEU A 87 1.61 8.89 0.01
N PHE A 88 1.43 10.04 0.67
CA PHE A 88 2.05 11.30 0.29
C PHE A 88 3.27 11.53 1.16
N PHE A 89 4.40 11.79 0.54
CA PHE A 89 5.60 12.22 1.23
C PHE A 89 5.75 13.73 1.09
N VAL A 90 5.59 14.43 2.22
CA VAL A 90 5.50 15.89 2.28
C VAL A 90 6.80 16.48 2.81
N ASN A 91 7.37 17.45 2.07
CA ASN A 91 8.39 18.34 2.60
C ASN A 91 7.69 19.45 3.39
N VAL A 92 7.81 19.43 4.70
CA VAL A 92 7.04 20.32 5.58
C VAL A 92 7.45 21.78 5.39
N ALA A 93 8.75 22.07 5.35
CA ALA A 93 9.24 23.44 5.19
C ALA A 93 8.85 24.04 3.84
N ALA A 94 9.07 23.28 2.74
CA ALA A 94 8.73 23.74 1.39
C ALA A 94 7.20 23.83 1.22
N GLY A 95 6.44 22.92 1.78
CA GLY A 95 4.98 22.93 1.75
C GLY A 95 4.38 24.13 2.49
N LYS A 96 4.91 24.47 3.67
CA LYS A 96 4.53 25.69 4.39
C LYS A 96 4.84 26.94 3.58
N ALA A 97 6.07 27.06 3.05
CA ALA A 97 6.48 28.20 2.24
C ALA A 97 5.59 28.38 1.00
N ARG A 98 5.18 27.29 0.38
CA ARG A 98 4.26 27.30 -0.76
C ARG A 98 2.89 27.84 -0.37
N VAL A 99 2.30 27.37 0.73
CA VAL A 99 1.00 27.85 1.21
C VAL A 99 1.05 29.36 1.54
N GLU A 100 2.14 29.82 2.16
CA GLU A 100 2.35 31.26 2.47
C GLU A 100 2.50 32.12 1.22
N ALA A 101 3.11 31.61 0.17
CA ALA A 101 3.30 32.35 -1.09
C ALA A 101 2.02 32.48 -1.92
N GLU A 102 1.14 31.49 -1.84
CA GLU A 102 -0.09 31.41 -2.64
C GLU A 102 -1.37 31.74 -1.84
N GLY A 103 -1.27 31.90 -0.51
CA GLY A 103 -2.38 32.16 0.39
C GLY A 103 -2.27 33.46 1.19
N PRO A 104 -3.32 33.85 1.93
CA PRO A 104 -3.19 34.91 2.91
C PRO A 104 -2.16 34.50 3.98
N PRO A 105 -1.42 35.45 4.58
CA PRO A 105 -0.35 35.13 5.51
C PRO A 105 -0.87 34.28 6.67
N ALA A 106 -0.39 33.04 6.72
CA ALA A 106 -0.63 32.15 7.84
C ALA A 106 0.10 32.66 9.07
N GLN A 107 -0.52 32.53 10.25
CA GLN A 107 0.15 32.94 11.48
C GLN A 107 1.38 32.04 11.73
N PRO A 108 2.50 32.60 12.23
CA PRO A 108 3.65 31.78 12.59
C PRO A 108 3.24 30.80 13.70
N ILE A 109 3.25 29.53 13.38
CA ILE A 109 2.94 28.49 14.35
C ILE A 109 4.23 27.78 14.73
N PRO A 110 4.40 27.37 15.99
CA PRO A 110 5.56 26.63 16.43
C PRO A 110 5.78 25.43 15.53
N ASP A 111 6.97 25.26 15.05
CA ASP A 111 7.40 24.20 14.15
C ASP A 111 6.98 22.83 14.71
N PRO A 112 6.27 21.97 13.99
CA PRO A 112 5.96 20.64 14.45
C PRO A 112 7.20 19.72 14.54
N GLY A 113 8.40 20.22 14.30
CA GLY A 113 9.65 19.50 14.51
C GLY A 113 10.01 18.49 13.41
N ASP A 114 9.07 18.13 12.54
CA ASP A 114 9.31 17.15 11.51
C ASP A 114 9.64 17.84 10.18
N GLU A 115 10.82 17.55 9.62
CA GLU A 115 11.21 18.05 8.29
C GLU A 115 10.34 17.46 7.19
N VAL A 116 9.84 16.26 7.39
CA VAL A 116 9.05 15.49 6.43
C VAL A 116 7.89 14.76 7.12
N LEU A 117 6.80 14.56 6.39
CA LEU A 117 5.66 13.77 6.83
C LEU A 117 5.30 12.73 5.77
N ALA A 118 4.98 11.51 6.21
CA ALA A 118 4.40 10.48 5.37
C ALA A 118 2.91 10.34 5.72
N LEU A 119 2.04 10.96 4.92
CA LEU A 119 0.59 10.93 5.13
C LEU A 119 -0.01 9.73 4.40
N TYR A 120 -0.85 8.94 5.09
CA TYR A 120 -1.57 7.85 4.45
C TYR A 120 -2.62 8.42 3.49
N ARG A 121 -2.54 8.04 2.23
CA ARG A 121 -3.37 8.58 1.14
C ARG A 121 -4.81 8.04 1.17
N LYS A 122 -5.31 7.67 2.35
CA LYS A 122 -6.70 7.28 2.58
C LYS A 122 -7.42 8.31 3.43
N CYS A 123 -8.61 8.68 2.97
CA CYS A 123 -9.49 9.55 3.72
C CYS A 123 -10.00 8.86 4.99
N PRO A 124 -9.79 9.45 6.19
CA PRO A 124 -10.25 8.86 7.46
C PRO A 124 -11.76 8.71 7.58
N HIS A 125 -12.56 9.33 6.70
CA HIS A 125 -14.01 9.18 6.70
C HIS A 125 -14.42 7.74 6.37
N LEU A 126 -14.17 7.28 5.13
CA LEU A 126 -14.55 5.93 4.63
C LEU A 126 -13.48 5.30 3.73
N GLY A 127 -12.24 5.73 3.82
CA GLY A 127 -11.12 5.08 3.15
C GLY A 127 -10.97 5.39 1.66
N CYS A 128 -11.67 6.40 1.12
CA CYS A 128 -11.45 6.85 -0.26
C CYS A 128 -10.00 7.28 -0.47
N GLN A 129 -9.46 6.98 -1.64
CA GLN A 129 -8.15 7.47 -2.02
C GLN A 129 -8.20 8.99 -2.24
N VAL A 130 -7.36 9.73 -1.52
CA VAL A 130 -7.27 11.17 -1.66
C VAL A 130 -6.44 11.50 -2.90
N PRO A 131 -6.90 12.41 -3.80
CA PRO A 131 -6.13 12.82 -4.97
C PRO A 131 -4.91 13.68 -4.59
N GLN A 132 -4.15 14.09 -5.61
CA GLN A 132 -3.07 15.06 -5.47
C GLN A 132 -3.57 16.34 -4.79
N LEU A 133 -2.65 17.09 -4.17
CA LEU A 133 -2.92 18.39 -3.59
C LEU A 133 -3.60 19.30 -4.62
N CYS A 134 -4.69 19.96 -4.24
CA CYS A 134 -5.38 20.93 -5.09
C CYS A 134 -4.50 22.17 -5.29
N GLU A 135 -4.30 22.59 -6.54
CA GLU A 135 -3.46 23.75 -6.84
C GLU A 135 -4.06 25.07 -6.36
N GLN A 136 -5.41 25.19 -6.36
CA GLN A 136 -6.07 26.43 -5.95
C GLN A 136 -6.10 26.59 -4.42
N SER A 137 -6.49 25.56 -3.71
CA SER A 137 -6.60 25.60 -2.24
C SER A 137 -5.29 25.32 -1.51
N GLN A 138 -4.36 24.60 -2.13
CA GLN A 138 -3.19 24.01 -1.50
C GLN A 138 -3.58 23.01 -0.38
N TRP A 139 -4.75 22.39 -0.52
CA TRP A 139 -5.28 21.39 0.38
C TRP A 139 -5.46 20.05 -0.32
N PHE A 140 -5.47 18.99 0.45
CA PHE A 140 -5.93 17.68 -0.01
C PHE A 140 -7.45 17.65 0.05
N GLU A 141 -8.10 17.33 -1.05
CA GLU A 141 -9.56 17.33 -1.17
C GLU A 141 -10.06 15.94 -1.55
N CYS A 142 -10.83 15.31 -0.66
CA CYS A 142 -11.41 14.00 -0.90
C CYS A 142 -12.68 14.13 -1.74
N LEU A 143 -12.66 13.61 -2.97
CA LEU A 143 -13.75 13.73 -3.93
C LEU A 143 -15.01 12.90 -3.59
N CYS A 144 -14.95 12.00 -2.58
CA CYS A 144 -16.08 11.15 -2.25
C CYS A 144 -17.19 11.93 -1.52
N HIS A 145 -16.84 12.67 -0.47
CA HIS A 145 -17.80 13.37 0.39
C HIS A 145 -17.29 14.75 0.83
N GLY A 146 -16.26 15.28 0.19
CA GLY A 146 -15.79 16.64 0.41
C GLY A 146 -14.99 16.87 1.70
N SER A 147 -14.40 15.82 2.30
CA SER A 147 -13.44 16.05 3.39
C SER A 147 -12.19 16.72 2.88
N ARG A 148 -11.70 17.74 3.58
CA ARG A 148 -10.57 18.58 3.19
C ARG A 148 -9.53 18.64 4.29
N TYR A 149 -8.26 18.64 3.89
CA TYR A 149 -7.12 18.59 4.81
C TYR A 149 -6.04 19.55 4.36
N THR A 150 -5.38 20.20 5.29
CA THR A 150 -4.19 21.01 4.98
C THR A 150 -3.07 20.15 4.39
N ILE A 151 -2.01 20.81 3.91
CA ILE A 151 -0.79 20.10 3.45
C ILE A 151 -0.15 19.25 4.55
N LEU A 152 -0.39 19.55 5.83
CA LEU A 152 0.05 18.77 6.98
C LEU A 152 -0.95 17.66 7.37
N GLY A 153 -2.00 17.45 6.58
CA GLY A 153 -3.02 16.44 6.85
C GLY A 153 -4.04 16.80 7.92
N GLU A 154 -4.08 18.05 8.40
CA GLU A 154 -5.06 18.49 9.40
C GLU A 154 -6.44 18.67 8.78
N HIS A 155 -7.48 18.18 9.44
CA HIS A 155 -8.87 18.31 8.96
C HIS A 155 -9.37 19.75 8.99
N ARG A 156 -9.99 20.20 7.91
CA ARG A 156 -10.55 21.56 7.76
C ARG A 156 -12.05 21.59 7.46
N ALA A 157 -12.54 20.62 6.72
CA ALA A 157 -13.95 20.54 6.35
C ALA A 157 -14.37 19.14 5.97
N GLY A 158 -15.69 18.92 5.92
CA GLY A 158 -16.28 17.66 5.50
C GLY A 158 -16.45 16.65 6.63
N PRO A 159 -16.93 15.44 6.31
CA PRO A 159 -17.43 14.49 7.30
C PRO A 159 -16.36 13.63 7.98
N ALA A 160 -15.07 13.78 7.68
CA ALA A 160 -14.01 13.03 8.36
C ALA A 160 -13.92 13.41 9.85
N GLU A 161 -13.69 12.41 10.70
CA GLU A 161 -13.64 12.59 12.15
C GLU A 161 -12.27 13.07 12.67
N ARG A 162 -11.24 13.06 11.82
CA ARG A 162 -9.87 13.46 12.15
C ARG A 162 -9.11 13.85 10.90
N GLY A 163 -7.89 14.33 11.07
CA GLY A 163 -6.92 14.53 9.99
C GLY A 163 -6.45 13.22 9.36
N MET A 164 -5.65 13.33 8.32
CA MET A 164 -5.08 12.18 7.62
C MET A 164 -4.12 11.40 8.52
N ASP A 165 -4.24 10.09 8.49
CA ASP A 165 -3.35 9.20 9.23
C ASP A 165 -1.91 9.29 8.67
N ARG A 166 -0.93 8.92 9.50
CA ARG A 166 0.49 9.08 9.22
C ARG A 166 1.22 7.76 9.37
N PHE A 167 2.35 7.68 8.69
CA PHE A 167 3.36 6.64 8.93
C PHE A 167 4.56 7.27 9.63
N PRO A 168 5.16 6.60 10.63
CA PRO A 168 6.41 7.04 11.22
C PRO A 168 7.51 7.16 10.18
N VAL A 169 8.26 8.25 10.22
CA VAL A 169 9.43 8.48 9.37
C VAL A 169 10.67 8.56 10.25
N ALA A 170 11.66 7.73 9.94
CA ALA A 170 12.99 7.80 10.52
C ALA A 170 13.97 8.41 9.50
N VAL A 171 14.89 9.24 9.99
CA VAL A 171 16.00 9.74 9.19
C VAL A 171 17.28 9.11 9.72
N THR A 172 17.88 8.23 8.93
CA THR A 172 19.12 7.53 9.32
C THR A 172 20.20 7.84 8.28
N ASP A 173 21.28 8.45 8.72
CA ASP A 173 22.39 8.87 7.83
C ASP A 173 21.91 9.72 6.63
N GLY A 174 20.90 10.58 6.83
CA GLY A 174 20.31 11.42 5.78
C GLY A 174 19.38 10.68 4.82
N VAL A 175 19.04 9.42 5.11
CA VAL A 175 18.12 8.60 4.31
C VAL A 175 16.76 8.54 5.01
N TYR A 176 15.71 8.81 4.26
CA TYR A 176 14.32 8.68 4.74
C TYR A 176 13.84 7.24 4.70
N VAL A 177 13.40 6.73 5.85
CA VAL A 177 12.80 5.40 6.00
C VAL A 177 11.40 5.56 6.58
N VAL A 178 10.39 5.08 5.88
CA VAL A 178 8.98 5.14 6.28
C VAL A 178 8.55 3.76 6.76
N ASN A 179 8.06 3.68 8.00
CA ASN A 179 7.50 2.45 8.56
C ASN A 179 6.00 2.35 8.25
N THR A 180 5.63 1.61 7.22
CA THR A 180 4.21 1.42 6.84
C THR A 180 3.51 0.29 7.58
N ALA A 181 4.23 -0.43 8.47
CA ALA A 181 3.63 -1.43 9.35
C ALA A 181 2.87 -0.78 10.53
N GLU A 182 3.20 0.47 10.85
CA GLU A 182 2.59 1.24 11.91
C GLU A 182 1.82 2.42 11.34
N ILE A 183 0.56 2.57 11.72
CA ILE A 183 -0.28 3.69 11.29
C ILE A 183 -0.62 4.51 12.54
N GLU A 184 -0.16 5.74 12.56
CA GLU A 184 -0.52 6.73 13.56
C GLU A 184 -1.79 7.46 13.14
N SER A 185 -2.74 7.57 14.08
CA SER A 185 -3.96 8.34 13.82
C SER A 185 -3.64 9.80 13.56
N GLY A 186 -4.28 10.36 12.54
CA GLY A 186 -4.16 11.78 12.23
C GLY A 186 -4.64 12.70 13.36
N PRO A 187 -4.28 13.99 13.32
CA PRO A 187 -4.63 14.94 14.36
C PRO A 187 -6.17 15.07 14.50
N PRO A 188 -6.67 15.29 15.73
CA PRO A 188 -8.10 15.53 15.97
C PRO A 188 -8.66 16.68 15.13
N THR A 189 -9.96 16.63 14.84
CA THR A 189 -10.65 17.78 14.21
C THR A 189 -10.48 19.05 15.05
N GLY A 190 -10.32 20.17 14.36
CA GLY A 190 -10.07 21.48 15.01
C GLY A 190 -8.59 21.73 15.34
N THR A 191 -7.70 20.79 15.09
CA THR A 191 -6.25 21.05 15.16
C THR A 191 -5.87 22.04 14.05
N VAL A 192 -5.21 23.12 14.44
CA VAL A 192 -4.71 24.17 13.55
C VAL A 192 -3.28 24.48 13.98
N THR A 193 -2.30 23.87 13.34
CA THR A 193 -0.89 24.14 13.68
C THR A 193 -0.23 25.13 12.72
N PHE A 194 -0.71 25.24 11.49
CA PHE A 194 -0.08 26.08 10.50
C PHE A 194 -1.09 26.88 9.67
N ASP A 195 -1.98 26.21 8.95
CA ASP A 195 -2.89 26.83 8.01
C ASP A 195 -4.22 27.16 8.68
N SER A 196 -4.45 28.43 9.00
CA SER A 196 -5.66 28.90 9.67
C SER A 196 -6.77 29.35 8.70
N ARG A 197 -6.55 29.21 7.38
CA ARG A 197 -7.55 29.58 6.38
C ARG A 197 -8.85 28.82 6.59
N GLN A 198 -9.95 29.50 6.37
CA GLN A 198 -11.27 28.88 6.46
C GLN A 198 -11.67 28.27 5.12
N ASN A 199 -12.46 27.21 5.18
CA ASN A 199 -12.91 26.49 4.00
C ASN A 199 -13.62 27.38 2.97
N ASP A 200 -14.44 28.34 3.43
CA ASP A 200 -15.27 29.15 2.56
C ASP A 200 -14.51 30.36 1.96
N ASP A 201 -13.28 30.62 2.43
CA ASP A 201 -12.47 31.76 2.02
C ASP A 201 -11.52 31.46 0.85
N ILE A 202 -11.42 30.18 0.45
CA ILE A 202 -10.47 29.73 -0.57
C ILE A 202 -11.13 28.96 -1.70
N PRO A 203 -10.65 29.09 -2.94
CA PRO A 203 -11.15 28.28 -4.04
C PRO A 203 -10.77 26.80 -3.87
N HIS A 204 -11.60 25.91 -4.38
CA HIS A 204 -11.42 24.48 -4.29
C HIS A 204 -11.38 23.83 -5.66
N CYS A 205 -10.76 22.64 -5.76
CA CYS A 205 -10.72 21.82 -6.96
C CYS A 205 -11.96 20.92 -7.10
N SER A 206 -12.71 20.68 -6.01
CA SER A 206 -13.87 19.79 -5.95
C SER A 206 -15.16 20.52 -5.63
#